data_4597e27a3508ad9c2e7866e3e2f7eacc
#
_entry.id   4597e27a3508ad9c2e7866e3e2f7eacc
#
_cell.length_a   1.000
_cell.length_b   1.000
_cell.length_c   1.000
_cell.angle_alpha   90.00
_cell.angle_beta   90.00
_cell.angle_gamma   90.00
#
_symmetry.space_group_name_H-M   'P 1'
#
loop_
_entity.id
_entity.type
_entity.pdbx_description
1 polymer ?
#
loop_
_entity_poly.entity_id
_entity_poly.type
_entity_poly.pdbx_seq_one_letter_code
_entity_poly.pdbx_strand_id
1 'polypeptide(L)'
;MLELSTRGTRRLGPDILADPPDLAAMVANLRREHESRELGDALLDQRLVAGIGNVWKAESLWQAQLSPWSRLGDVTDDELRQVLGEAARLMRASLDHGRDERVVYRRAGRPCPRCGGRIRSRGQGDDNRTAYWCPGCQRGEGPRGA
;
A
#
# COMPACT_ATOMS: atom_id res chain seq x y z
N MET A 1 -23.92 -17.54 16.33
CA MET A 1 -23.73 -17.19 15.96
C MET A 1 -23.53 -16.37 15.85
N LEU A 2 -23.31 -16.08 16.03
CA LEU A 2 -22.95 -15.34 15.65
C LEU A 2 -22.35 -14.29 15.75
N GLU A 3 -22.12 -13.77 16.69
CA GLU A 3 -21.50 -12.63 16.79
C GLU A 3 -20.13 -12.79 16.61
N LEU A 4 -19.71 -13.83 17.05
CA LEU A 4 -18.49 -14.29 16.64
C LEU A 4 -18.44 -14.23 15.20
N SER A 5 -19.45 -14.68 14.59
CA SER A 5 -19.47 -14.60 13.18
C SER A 5 -19.50 -13.16 12.73
N THR A 6 -20.08 -12.28 13.49
CA THR A 6 -20.05 -10.90 13.12
C THR A 6 -18.65 -10.37 13.08
N ARG A 7 -17.83 -10.72 14.06
CA ARG A 7 -16.50 -10.30 14.06
C ARG A 7 -15.71 -11.06 13.04
N GLY A 8 -15.93 -12.37 12.96
CA GLY A 8 -15.25 -13.18 11.99
C GLY A 8 -15.69 -12.87 10.58
N THR A 9 -16.87 -12.30 10.42
CA THR A 9 -17.36 -11.92 9.10
C THR A 9 -17.18 -10.45 8.84
N ARG A 10 -16.24 -9.81 9.52
CA ARG A 10 -15.92 -8.45 9.19
C ARG A 10 -15.75 -8.36 7.69
N ARG A 11 -16.45 -7.43 7.06
CA ARG A 11 -16.46 -7.34 5.63
C ARG A 11 -15.09 -7.10 5.10
N LEU A 12 -14.69 -7.89 4.12
CA LEU A 12 -13.50 -7.60 3.34
C LEU A 12 -13.89 -6.63 2.23
N GLY A 13 -12.95 -5.76 1.87
CA GLY A 13 -13.14 -4.88 0.74
C GLY A 13 -13.01 -5.63 -0.58
N PRO A 14 -13.09 -4.90 -1.70
CA PRO A 14 -12.88 -5.51 -3.01
C PRO A 14 -11.51 -6.17 -3.11
N ASP A 15 -11.45 -7.30 -3.78
CA ASP A 15 -10.24 -8.08 -3.92
C ASP A 15 -9.34 -7.47 -4.99
N ILE A 16 -8.11 -7.16 -4.61
CA ILE A 16 -7.14 -6.56 -5.52
C ILE A 16 -6.81 -7.50 -6.69
N LEU A 17 -7.03 -8.80 -6.51
CA LEU A 17 -6.76 -9.80 -7.55
C LEU A 17 -7.96 -10.13 -8.40
N ALA A 18 -9.10 -9.48 -8.18
CA ALA A 18 -10.23 -9.64 -9.08
C ALA A 18 -9.84 -9.17 -10.48
N ASP A 19 -10.45 -9.75 -11.50
CA ASP A 19 -10.10 -9.43 -12.89
C ASP A 19 -11.33 -8.99 -13.65
N PRO A 20 -11.47 -7.68 -13.87
CA PRO A 20 -10.57 -6.61 -13.42
C PRO A 20 -10.86 -6.22 -11.98
N PRO A 21 -9.89 -5.61 -11.29
CA PRO A 21 -10.15 -5.13 -9.93
C PRO A 21 -11.07 -3.90 -9.95
N ASP A 22 -11.91 -3.80 -8.94
CA ASP A 22 -12.83 -2.67 -8.84
C ASP A 22 -12.14 -1.50 -8.15
N LEU A 23 -11.32 -0.78 -8.93
CA LEU A 23 -10.54 0.31 -8.37
C LEU A 23 -11.41 1.44 -7.85
N ALA A 24 -12.55 1.69 -8.49
CA ALA A 24 -13.45 2.76 -8.06
C ALA A 24 -13.98 2.47 -6.66
N ALA A 25 -14.38 1.24 -6.39
CA ALA A 25 -14.87 0.87 -5.06
C ALA A 25 -13.76 0.99 -4.01
N MET A 26 -12.54 0.60 -4.37
CA MET A 26 -11.40 0.71 -3.47
C MET A 26 -11.12 2.16 -3.12
N VAL A 27 -11.10 3.05 -4.12
CA VAL A 27 -10.88 4.47 -3.89
C VAL A 27 -11.99 5.03 -3.00
N ALA A 28 -13.25 4.66 -3.27
CA ALA A 28 -14.36 5.13 -2.45
C ALA A 28 -14.20 4.71 -0.99
N ASN A 29 -13.76 3.48 -0.76
CA ASN A 29 -13.53 3.00 0.60
C ASN A 29 -12.42 3.80 1.29
N LEU A 30 -11.33 4.05 0.59
CA LEU A 30 -10.23 4.84 1.14
C LEU A 30 -10.68 6.25 1.47
N ARG A 31 -11.55 6.84 0.64
CA ARG A 31 -12.02 8.21 0.85
C ARG A 31 -12.97 8.33 2.05
N ARG A 32 -13.52 7.23 2.53
CA ARG A 32 -14.36 7.27 3.73
C ARG A 32 -13.52 7.28 5.01
N GLU A 33 -12.22 7.00 4.92
CA GLU A 33 -11.34 7.06 6.07
C GLU A 33 -10.96 8.50 6.37
N HIS A 34 -10.52 8.75 7.61
CA HIS A 34 -10.12 10.08 8.00
C HIS A 34 -8.97 10.55 7.11
N GLU A 35 -9.00 11.83 6.74
CA GLU A 35 -8.00 12.38 5.81
C GLU A 35 -6.59 12.34 6.38
N SER A 36 -6.42 12.26 7.69
CA SER A 36 -5.09 12.20 8.31
C SER A 36 -4.50 10.80 8.32
N ARG A 37 -5.27 9.77 7.93
CA ARG A 37 -4.77 8.41 7.94
C ARG A 37 -3.68 8.25 6.89
N GLU A 38 -2.59 7.57 7.28
CA GLU A 38 -1.46 7.38 6.36
C GLU A 38 -1.79 6.36 5.29
N LEU A 39 -1.33 6.65 4.08
CA LEU A 39 -1.65 5.83 2.91
C LEU A 39 -1.18 4.39 3.08
N GLY A 40 0.05 4.20 3.57
CA GLY A 40 0.58 2.85 3.74
C GLY A 40 -0.24 2.02 4.72
N ASP A 41 -0.69 2.65 5.80
CA ASP A 41 -1.53 1.97 6.78
C ASP A 41 -2.89 1.62 6.18
N ALA A 42 -3.49 2.55 5.46
CA ALA A 42 -4.80 2.35 4.85
C ALA A 42 -4.79 1.23 3.82
N LEU A 43 -3.71 1.14 3.03
CA LEU A 43 -3.62 0.09 2.00
C LEU A 43 -3.58 -1.32 2.59
N LEU A 44 -3.14 -1.46 3.83
CA LEU A 44 -3.11 -2.77 4.49
C LEU A 44 -4.44 -3.13 5.17
N ASP A 45 -5.38 -2.20 5.21
CA ASP A 45 -6.67 -2.44 5.85
C ASP A 45 -7.54 -3.27 4.92
N GLN A 46 -7.71 -4.54 5.25
CA GLN A 46 -8.41 -5.49 4.39
C GLN A 46 -9.89 -5.17 4.23
N ARG A 47 -10.45 -4.33 5.09
CA ARG A 47 -11.83 -3.88 4.94
C ARG A 47 -11.97 -2.89 3.79
N LEU A 48 -10.89 -2.22 3.44
CA LEU A 48 -10.90 -1.20 2.38
C LEU A 48 -10.50 -1.81 1.04
N VAL A 49 -9.42 -2.58 1.04
CA VAL A 49 -8.92 -3.29 -0.13
C VAL A 49 -8.42 -4.64 0.37
N ALA A 50 -8.98 -5.74 -0.14
CA ALA A 50 -8.57 -7.06 0.31
C ALA A 50 -7.41 -7.56 -0.53
N GLY A 51 -6.42 -8.13 0.15
CA GLY A 51 -5.35 -8.87 -0.51
C GLY A 51 -3.98 -8.22 -0.51
N ILE A 52 -3.88 -6.92 -0.27
CA ILE A 52 -2.58 -6.27 -0.30
C ILE A 52 -1.85 -6.54 1.00
N GLY A 53 -0.71 -7.22 0.92
CA GLY A 53 0.17 -7.43 2.06
C GLY A 53 1.30 -6.41 2.08
N ASN A 54 2.15 -6.53 3.09
CA ASN A 54 3.21 -5.53 3.30
C ASN A 54 4.21 -5.47 2.15
N VAL A 55 4.47 -6.60 1.50
CA VAL A 55 5.36 -6.62 0.33
C VAL A 55 4.80 -5.73 -0.77
N TRP A 56 3.54 -5.97 -1.12
CA TRP A 56 2.95 -5.29 -2.28
C TRP A 56 2.58 -3.85 -1.97
N LYS A 57 2.31 -3.54 -0.69
CA LYS A 57 2.20 -2.16 -0.27
C LYS A 57 3.49 -1.41 -0.59
N ALA A 58 4.63 -1.97 -0.17
CA ALA A 58 5.92 -1.32 -0.38
C ALA A 58 6.24 -1.17 -1.86
N GLU A 59 6.08 -2.25 -2.61
CA GLU A 59 6.46 -2.25 -4.02
C GLU A 59 5.55 -1.36 -4.87
N SER A 60 4.24 -1.37 -4.60
CA SER A 60 3.32 -0.56 -5.39
C SER A 60 3.52 0.93 -5.12
N LEU A 61 3.79 1.30 -3.87
CA LEU A 61 4.06 2.70 -3.55
C LEU A 61 5.35 3.19 -4.21
N TRP A 62 6.36 2.33 -4.27
CA TRP A 62 7.58 2.70 -4.96
C TRP A 62 7.34 2.89 -6.46
N GLN A 63 6.56 2.00 -7.08
CA GLN A 63 6.23 2.14 -8.50
C GLN A 63 5.43 3.42 -8.77
N ALA A 64 4.48 3.73 -7.90
CA ALA A 64 3.66 4.92 -8.05
C ALA A 64 4.37 6.19 -7.59
N GLN A 65 5.55 6.06 -7.01
CA GLN A 65 6.35 7.18 -6.51
C GLN A 65 5.63 7.98 -5.43
N LEU A 66 4.89 7.29 -4.58
CA LEU A 66 4.17 7.90 -3.46
C LEU A 66 4.73 7.41 -2.14
N SER A 67 4.88 8.30 -1.18
CA SER A 67 5.36 7.96 0.15
C SER A 67 4.29 7.20 0.92
N PRO A 68 4.66 6.12 1.63
CA PRO A 68 3.69 5.44 2.50
C PRO A 68 3.20 6.32 3.64
N TRP A 69 3.91 7.38 3.95
CA TRP A 69 3.59 8.29 5.05
C TRP A 69 2.66 9.43 4.61
N SER A 70 2.36 9.54 3.31
CA SER A 70 1.41 10.53 2.81
C SER A 70 0.05 10.30 3.45
N ARG A 71 -0.64 11.39 3.82
CA ARG A 71 -1.98 11.27 4.36
C ARG A 71 -2.97 11.15 3.21
N LEU A 72 -4.06 10.45 3.48
CA LEU A 72 -5.09 10.28 2.44
C LEU A 72 -5.59 11.61 1.89
N GLY A 73 -5.69 12.63 2.76
CA GLY A 73 -6.15 13.95 2.32
C GLY A 73 -5.19 14.66 1.39
N ASP A 74 -3.94 14.21 1.34
CA ASP A 74 -2.91 14.86 0.53
C ASP A 74 -2.65 14.17 -0.79
N VAL A 75 -3.36 13.08 -1.08
CA VAL A 75 -3.23 12.37 -2.36
C VAL A 75 -4.52 12.46 -3.13
N THR A 76 -4.40 12.48 -4.45
CA THR A 76 -5.56 12.61 -5.33
C THR A 76 -6.17 11.24 -5.59
N ASP A 77 -7.42 11.25 -6.09
CA ASP A 77 -8.08 10.02 -6.49
C ASP A 77 -7.29 9.30 -7.59
N ASP A 78 -6.71 10.07 -8.52
CA ASP A 78 -5.90 9.48 -9.58
C ASP A 78 -4.65 8.80 -9.01
N GLU A 79 -4.03 9.42 -8.01
CA GLU A 79 -2.88 8.80 -7.35
C GLU A 79 -3.26 7.54 -6.62
N LEU A 80 -4.43 7.52 -5.96
CA LEU A 80 -4.92 6.30 -5.32
C LEU A 80 -5.16 5.21 -6.36
N ARG A 81 -5.79 5.56 -7.48
CA ARG A 81 -6.00 4.58 -8.54
C ARG A 81 -4.69 4.05 -9.06
N GLN A 82 -3.71 4.91 -9.19
CA GLN A 82 -2.41 4.52 -9.73
C GLN A 82 -1.73 3.50 -8.81
N VAL A 83 -1.70 3.76 -7.51
CA VAL A 83 -1.02 2.83 -6.60
C VAL A 83 -1.77 1.51 -6.53
N LEU A 84 -3.10 1.55 -6.54
CA LEU A 84 -3.89 0.32 -6.53
C LEU A 84 -3.70 -0.47 -7.81
N GLY A 85 -3.65 0.22 -8.95
CA GLY A 85 -3.39 -0.44 -10.23
C GLY A 85 -2.01 -1.08 -10.27
N GLU A 86 -1.01 -0.42 -9.69
CA GLU A 86 0.33 -1.00 -9.59
C GLU A 86 0.33 -2.24 -8.70
N ALA A 87 -0.38 -2.19 -7.58
CA ALA A 87 -0.47 -3.36 -6.71
C ALA A 87 -1.09 -4.54 -7.44
N ALA A 88 -2.20 -4.29 -8.15
CA ALA A 88 -2.86 -5.35 -8.91
C ALA A 88 -1.93 -5.92 -9.98
N ARG A 89 -1.24 -5.05 -10.70
CA ARG A 89 -0.34 -5.47 -11.77
C ARG A 89 0.81 -6.31 -11.23
N LEU A 90 1.45 -5.84 -10.17
CA LEU A 90 2.59 -6.54 -9.59
C LEU A 90 2.20 -7.89 -9.02
N MET A 91 1.08 -7.93 -8.31
CA MET A 91 0.62 -9.18 -7.70
C MET A 91 0.22 -10.18 -8.78
N ARG A 92 -0.45 -9.72 -9.84
CA ARG A 92 -0.84 -10.61 -10.93
C ARG A 92 0.40 -11.16 -11.64
N ALA A 93 1.39 -10.30 -11.89
CA ALA A 93 2.63 -10.73 -12.53
C ALA A 93 3.37 -11.76 -11.68
N SER A 94 3.38 -11.56 -10.36
CA SER A 94 4.01 -12.50 -9.45
C SER A 94 3.33 -13.87 -9.52
N LEU A 95 2.00 -13.89 -9.56
CA LEU A 95 1.27 -15.15 -9.66
C LEU A 95 1.51 -15.83 -11.01
N ASP A 96 1.50 -15.06 -12.08
CA ASP A 96 1.59 -15.63 -13.44
C ASP A 96 2.99 -16.15 -13.74
N HIS A 97 4.01 -15.47 -13.25
CA HIS A 97 5.40 -15.79 -13.63
C HIS A 97 6.20 -16.44 -12.50
N GLY A 98 5.62 -16.54 -11.33
CA GLY A 98 6.33 -17.12 -10.19
C GLY A 98 7.51 -16.29 -9.74
N ARG A 99 7.62 -15.05 -10.20
CA ARG A 99 8.72 -14.19 -9.84
C ARG A 99 8.35 -13.23 -8.75
N ASP A 100 9.32 -12.91 -7.93
CA ASP A 100 9.11 -12.02 -6.81
C ASP A 100 10.28 -11.05 -6.78
N GLU A 101 10.29 -10.16 -7.77
CA GLU A 101 11.36 -9.17 -7.88
C GLU A 101 11.02 -7.98 -7.01
N ARG A 102 11.69 -7.87 -5.91
CA ARG A 102 11.46 -6.82 -4.95
C ARG A 102 12.52 -5.75 -5.11
N VAL A 103 12.07 -4.50 -5.04
CA VAL A 103 12.94 -3.34 -5.20
C VAL A 103 13.22 -2.68 -3.86
N VAL A 104 12.19 -2.51 -3.04
CA VAL A 104 12.32 -1.83 -1.76
C VAL A 104 12.06 -2.71 -0.54
N TYR A 105 11.21 -3.73 -0.66
CA TYR A 105 10.83 -4.55 0.47
C TYR A 105 12.06 -5.30 1.00
N ARG A 106 12.36 -5.09 2.27
CA ARG A 106 13.54 -5.66 2.95
C ARG A 106 14.86 -5.25 2.30
N ARG A 107 14.87 -4.08 1.70
CA ARG A 107 16.06 -3.54 1.06
C ARG A 107 16.57 -2.28 1.74
N ALA A 108 16.19 -2.05 3.00
CA ALA A 108 16.64 -0.87 3.73
C ALA A 108 18.17 -0.80 3.73
N GLY A 109 18.69 0.39 3.51
CA GLY A 109 20.12 0.61 3.43
C GLY A 109 20.71 0.43 2.05
N ARG A 110 19.97 -0.18 1.12
CA ARG A 110 20.46 -0.37 -0.24
C ARG A 110 20.10 0.84 -1.11
N PRO A 111 20.85 1.05 -2.19
CA PRO A 111 20.53 2.17 -3.07
C PRO A 111 19.27 1.90 -3.87
N CYS A 112 18.47 2.94 -4.03
CA CYS A 112 17.27 2.85 -4.87
C CYS A 112 17.72 2.76 -6.33
N PRO A 113 17.24 1.77 -7.10
CA PRO A 113 17.68 1.63 -8.48
C PRO A 113 17.21 2.76 -9.38
N ARG A 114 16.20 3.53 -8.95
CA ARG A 114 15.68 4.63 -9.77
C ARG A 114 16.43 5.93 -9.54
N CYS A 115 16.78 6.25 -8.30
CA CYS A 115 17.39 7.55 -7.99
C CYS A 115 18.72 7.48 -7.25
N GLY A 116 19.13 6.28 -6.84
CA GLY A 116 20.38 6.12 -6.09
C GLY A 116 20.30 6.47 -4.62
N GLY A 117 19.19 7.03 -4.17
CA GLY A 117 19.00 7.34 -2.77
C GLY A 117 18.92 6.08 -1.92
N ARG A 118 19.05 6.25 -0.61
CA ARG A 118 19.09 5.08 0.27
C ARG A 118 17.67 4.71 0.71
N ILE A 119 17.30 3.45 0.54
CA ILE A 119 16.01 2.94 0.96
C ILE A 119 15.98 2.89 2.49
N ARG A 120 14.85 3.30 3.07
CA ARG A 120 14.68 3.37 4.51
C ARG A 120 13.54 2.45 4.96
N SER A 121 13.51 2.19 6.26
CA SER A 121 12.45 1.38 6.85
C SER A 121 12.07 1.94 8.21
N ARG A 122 10.79 1.76 8.58
CA ARG A 122 10.27 2.18 9.87
C ARG A 122 8.90 1.55 10.09
N GLY A 123 8.59 1.19 11.35
CA GLY A 123 7.28 0.68 11.69
C GLY A 123 6.19 1.70 11.44
N GLN A 124 5.04 1.25 10.98
CA GLN A 124 3.92 2.10 10.61
C GLN A 124 2.61 1.51 11.11
N GLY A 125 1.72 2.38 11.60
CA GLY A 125 0.38 1.99 12.00
C GLY A 125 0.34 1.26 13.33
N ASP A 126 -0.87 0.91 13.74
CA ASP A 126 -1.09 0.25 15.03
C ASP A 126 -0.48 -1.13 15.07
N ASP A 127 -0.42 -1.81 13.94
CA ASP A 127 0.18 -3.14 13.83
C ASP A 127 1.69 -3.08 13.67
N ASN A 128 2.25 -1.87 13.63
CA ASN A 128 3.69 -1.65 13.51
C ASN A 128 4.30 -2.42 12.35
N ARG A 129 3.59 -2.49 11.21
CA ARG A 129 4.10 -3.14 10.01
C ARG A 129 5.19 -2.27 9.41
N THR A 130 6.32 -2.88 9.10
CA THR A 130 7.46 -2.10 8.61
C THR A 130 7.19 -1.55 7.21
N ALA A 131 7.30 -0.23 7.08
CA ALA A 131 7.24 0.42 5.77
C ALA A 131 8.65 0.53 5.22
N TYR A 132 8.79 0.26 3.92
CA TYR A 132 10.06 0.40 3.20
C TYR A 132 9.82 1.38 2.07
N TRP A 133 10.69 2.38 1.95
CA TRP A 133 10.48 3.39 0.91
C TRP A 133 11.79 4.12 0.60
N CYS A 134 11.81 4.79 -0.54
CA CYS A 134 12.91 5.67 -0.93
C CYS A 134 12.47 7.12 -0.78
N PRO A 135 12.97 7.83 0.23
CA PRO A 135 12.57 9.23 0.39
C PRO A 135 13.05 10.13 -0.74
N GLY A 136 14.02 9.67 -1.53
CA GLY A 136 14.53 10.48 -2.63
C GLY A 136 13.59 10.59 -3.80
N CYS A 137 12.77 9.56 -4.06
CA CYS A 137 11.91 9.58 -5.24
C CYS A 137 10.44 9.29 -4.98
N GLN A 138 10.07 8.86 -3.78
CA GLN A 138 8.67 8.70 -3.45
C GLN A 138 8.16 9.98 -2.79
N ARG A 139 7.22 10.63 -3.48
CA ARG A 139 6.75 11.97 -3.08
C ARG A 139 5.86 11.90 -1.85
N GLY A 140 5.91 12.93 -1.04
CA GLY A 140 5.05 13.09 0.11
C GLY A 140 5.83 13.20 1.40
N GLU A 141 5.09 13.19 2.49
CA GLU A 141 5.69 13.37 3.80
C GLU A 141 6.51 12.17 4.22
N GLY A 142 7.41 12.40 5.16
CA GLY A 142 8.09 11.32 5.86
C GLY A 142 7.32 10.92 7.11
N PRO A 143 7.90 9.98 7.90
CA PRO A 143 7.24 9.57 9.12
C PRO A 143 7.20 10.68 10.14
N ARG A 144 6.09 10.74 10.90
CA ARG A 144 5.94 11.75 11.93
C ARG A 144 6.86 11.43 13.10
N GLY A 145 7.33 12.49 13.74
CA GLY A 145 8.18 12.32 14.89
C GLY A 145 9.57 11.83 14.56
N ALA A 146 9.95 11.89 13.31
CA ALA A 146 11.26 11.44 12.88
C ALA A 146 12.32 12.49 13.20
#